data_2f2dad2272a5de7089e57360f389f0aa
#
_entry.id   2f2dad2272a5de7089e57360f389f0aa
#
_cell.length_a   1.000
_cell.length_b   1.000
_cell.length_c   1.000
_cell.angle_alpha   90.00
_cell.angle_beta   90.00
_cell.angle_gamma   90.00
#
_symmetry.space_group_name_H-M   'P 1'
#
loop_
_entity.id
_entity.type
_entity.pdbx_description
1 polymer ?
#
loop_
_entity_poly.entity_id
_entity_poly.type
_entity_poly.pdbx_seq_one_letter_code
_entity_poly.pdbx_strand_id
1 'polypeptide(L)'
;FANKLTNQDYDLDDFDSAESLLERAKVSWWNEFHLKNHYRSETKELIEFSNKFIYHNKLEVATKCGITDKGIEVIDVEGTWNQVNKEEADKIIEILVHHYKEYEKILIITFNARQSQLLENLLIEKNSTFDDQLKEKIEKNNVVITNLENVQGNEGDLVILSVSYGKNSDGVVRNNFGPLNSKGGSNRLNVAITRARSKMIIVKSLYGNDIKVANVNNKNAIIFKKFI
;
A
#
# COMPACT_ATOMS: atom_id res chain seq x y z
N PHE A 1 -12.79 49.48 -14.55
CA PHE A 1 -12.42 48.18 -15.13
C PHE A 1 -13.09 47.12 -14.28
N ALA A 2 -14.31 46.68 -14.65
CA ALA A 2 -15.01 45.59 -14.02
C ALA A 2 -14.68 44.31 -14.80
N ASN A 3 -13.88 43.40 -14.21
CA ASN A 3 -13.68 42.06 -14.75
C ASN A 3 -14.98 41.27 -14.52
N LYS A 4 -15.57 40.81 -15.61
CA LYS A 4 -16.62 39.80 -15.60
C LYS A 4 -16.11 38.53 -14.93
N LEU A 5 -16.53 38.27 -13.71
CA LEU A 5 -16.51 36.97 -13.10
C LEU A 5 -17.59 36.12 -13.78
N THR A 6 -17.18 35.16 -14.56
CA THR A 6 -18.09 34.13 -15.08
C THR A 6 -18.56 33.29 -13.89
N ASN A 7 -19.85 33.40 -13.57
CA ASN A 7 -20.53 32.46 -12.66
C ASN A 7 -20.46 31.07 -13.29
N GLN A 8 -19.55 30.23 -12.80
CA GLN A 8 -19.74 28.80 -12.88
C GLN A 8 -20.62 28.43 -11.68
N ASP A 9 -21.86 28.04 -11.97
CA ASP A 9 -22.73 27.42 -10.97
C ASP A 9 -22.07 26.13 -10.48
N TYR A 10 -21.41 26.19 -9.31
CA TYR A 10 -20.98 24.99 -8.60
C TYR A 10 -22.21 24.41 -7.90
N ASP A 11 -22.49 23.17 -8.22
CA ASP A 11 -23.60 22.42 -7.68
C ASP A 11 -23.39 22.27 -6.14
N LEU A 12 -24.33 22.74 -5.35
CA LEU A 12 -24.32 22.58 -3.89
C LEU A 12 -24.26 21.11 -3.49
N ASP A 13 -24.74 20.22 -4.35
CA ASP A 13 -24.69 18.77 -4.19
C ASP A 13 -23.23 18.24 -4.20
N ASP A 14 -22.31 18.87 -4.94
CA ASP A 14 -20.89 18.49 -4.96
C ASP A 14 -20.17 18.82 -3.63
N PHE A 15 -20.58 19.91 -2.96
CA PHE A 15 -20.01 20.29 -1.67
C PHE A 15 -20.44 19.34 -0.54
N ASP A 16 -21.69 18.93 -0.52
CA ASP A 16 -22.23 18.01 0.50
C ASP A 16 -21.80 16.56 0.25
N SER A 17 -21.49 16.20 -0.99
CA SER A 17 -21.00 14.87 -1.36
C SER A 17 -19.49 14.67 -1.15
N ALA A 18 -18.75 15.74 -0.82
CA ALA A 18 -17.30 15.67 -0.65
C ALA A 18 -16.89 14.87 0.59
N GLU A 19 -16.10 13.81 0.39
CA GLU A 19 -15.67 12.87 1.45
C GLU A 19 -14.51 13.41 2.29
N SER A 20 -13.80 14.43 1.81
CA SER A 20 -12.63 14.97 2.48
C SER A 20 -12.62 16.50 2.53
N LEU A 21 -11.91 17.04 3.52
CA LEU A 21 -11.67 18.49 3.60
C LEU A 21 -10.99 19.03 2.34
N LEU A 22 -10.08 18.24 1.74
CA LEU A 22 -9.41 18.61 0.49
C LEU A 22 -10.39 18.74 -0.68
N GLU A 23 -11.33 17.80 -0.81
CA GLU A 23 -12.37 17.88 -1.85
C GLU A 23 -13.27 19.10 -1.64
N ARG A 24 -13.68 19.35 -0.40
CA ARG A 24 -14.46 20.56 -0.05
C ARG A 24 -13.70 21.84 -0.37
N ALA A 25 -12.41 21.90 -0.05
CA ALA A 25 -11.57 23.06 -0.34
C ALA A 25 -11.44 23.32 -1.85
N LYS A 26 -11.33 22.26 -2.67
CA LYS A 26 -11.27 22.37 -4.14
C LYS A 26 -12.55 22.99 -4.72
N VAL A 27 -13.71 22.59 -4.21
CA VAL A 27 -15.00 23.16 -4.61
C VAL A 27 -15.16 24.61 -4.11
N SER A 28 -14.53 24.97 -2.98
CA SER A 28 -14.64 26.27 -2.32
C SER A 28 -13.64 27.33 -2.81
N TRP A 29 -13.12 27.23 -4.04
CA TRP A 29 -12.23 28.25 -4.65
C TRP A 29 -10.87 28.45 -3.98
N TRP A 30 -10.36 27.44 -3.24
CA TRP A 30 -9.02 27.51 -2.68
C TRP A 30 -7.97 27.24 -3.76
N ASN A 31 -6.84 27.94 -3.67
CA ASN A 31 -5.73 27.70 -4.58
C ASN A 31 -5.11 26.33 -4.30
N GLU A 32 -4.93 25.51 -5.35
CA GLU A 32 -4.32 24.20 -5.25
C GLU A 32 -2.84 24.27 -5.65
N PHE A 33 -1.96 23.81 -4.75
CA PHE A 33 -0.53 23.69 -5.00
C PHE A 33 -0.12 22.23 -4.87
N HIS A 34 0.47 21.69 -5.92
CA HIS A 34 1.00 20.33 -5.91
C HIS A 34 2.45 20.33 -5.45
N LEU A 35 2.76 19.51 -4.43
CA LEU A 35 4.13 19.20 -4.06
C LEU A 35 4.71 18.28 -5.14
N LYS A 36 5.78 18.73 -5.81
CA LYS A 36 6.39 17.99 -6.92
C LYS A 36 7.55 17.12 -6.48
N ASN A 37 8.23 17.45 -5.38
CA ASN A 37 9.45 16.77 -4.99
C ASN A 37 9.15 15.56 -4.08
N HIS A 38 9.65 14.40 -4.50
CA HIS A 38 9.66 13.20 -3.67
C HIS A 38 11.08 12.91 -3.18
N TYR A 39 11.26 12.82 -1.85
CA TYR A 39 12.56 12.64 -1.20
C TYR A 39 12.60 11.48 -0.19
N ARG A 40 11.46 10.83 0.09
CA ARG A 40 11.39 9.75 1.10
C ARG A 40 12.14 8.52 0.64
N SER A 41 11.91 8.08 -0.58
CA SER A 41 12.44 6.83 -1.11
C SER A 41 13.91 6.98 -1.52
N GLU A 42 14.75 6.06 -1.08
CA GLU A 42 16.17 6.05 -1.40
C GLU A 42 16.43 5.61 -2.85
N THR A 43 15.53 4.79 -3.41
CA THR A 43 15.61 4.34 -4.80
C THR A 43 14.41 4.83 -5.61
N LYS A 44 14.62 5.09 -6.91
CA LYS A 44 13.57 5.52 -7.83
C LYS A 44 12.46 4.48 -7.98
N GLU A 45 12.82 3.21 -7.92
CA GLU A 45 11.92 2.06 -8.10
C GLU A 45 10.73 2.12 -7.12
N LEU A 46 10.97 2.51 -5.86
CA LEU A 46 9.94 2.58 -4.81
C LEU A 46 8.82 3.58 -5.08
N ILE A 47 9.05 4.59 -5.93
CA ILE A 47 8.04 5.61 -6.26
C ILE A 47 7.59 5.55 -7.72
N GLU A 48 8.26 4.76 -8.56
CA GLU A 48 8.03 4.78 -10.01
C GLU A 48 6.59 4.40 -10.38
N PHE A 49 6.03 3.37 -9.76
CA PHE A 49 4.64 2.98 -9.99
C PHE A 49 3.67 4.12 -9.65
N SER A 50 3.82 4.71 -8.47
CA SER A 50 2.99 5.83 -8.00
C SER A 50 3.15 7.04 -8.91
N ASN A 51 4.38 7.38 -9.30
CA ASN A 51 4.63 8.51 -10.19
C ASN A 51 3.95 8.31 -11.54
N LYS A 52 4.06 7.12 -12.11
CA LYS A 52 3.48 6.80 -13.42
C LYS A 52 1.94 6.74 -13.40
N PHE A 53 1.34 6.01 -12.47
CA PHE A 53 -0.08 5.66 -12.52
C PHE A 53 -0.99 6.55 -11.66
N ILE A 54 -0.43 7.24 -10.66
CA ILE A 54 -1.19 8.10 -9.73
C ILE A 54 -0.86 9.58 -9.97
N TYR A 55 0.42 9.91 -10.06
CA TYR A 55 0.88 11.31 -10.22
C TYR A 55 1.13 11.73 -11.66
N HIS A 56 0.88 10.83 -12.64
CA HIS A 56 1.00 11.13 -14.09
C HIS A 56 2.37 11.69 -14.48
N ASN A 57 3.43 11.17 -13.88
CA ASN A 57 4.83 11.59 -14.05
C ASN A 57 5.11 13.06 -13.66
N LYS A 58 4.32 13.61 -12.73
CA LYS A 58 4.49 14.99 -12.26
C LYS A 58 5.46 15.12 -11.08
N LEU A 59 5.89 14.00 -10.47
CA LEU A 59 6.84 14.04 -9.38
C LEU A 59 8.28 14.10 -9.89
N GLU A 60 9.04 15.02 -9.32
CA GLU A 60 10.49 15.07 -9.40
C GLU A 60 11.04 14.19 -8.27
N VAL A 61 11.80 13.16 -8.65
CA VAL A 61 12.27 12.15 -7.70
C VAL A 61 13.74 12.41 -7.40
N ALA A 62 14.01 12.84 -6.17
CA ALA A 62 15.36 12.96 -5.64
C ALA A 62 15.73 11.66 -4.92
N THR A 63 16.59 10.84 -5.53
CA THR A 63 17.11 9.60 -4.95
C THR A 63 18.54 9.77 -4.50
N LYS A 64 18.98 8.92 -3.55
CA LYS A 64 20.40 8.89 -3.17
C LYS A 64 21.25 8.40 -4.34
N CYS A 65 22.32 9.10 -4.61
CA CYS A 65 23.29 8.73 -5.66
C CYS A 65 24.07 7.47 -5.22
N GLY A 66 24.26 6.54 -6.15
CA GLY A 66 25.11 5.36 -5.93
C GLY A 66 24.43 4.14 -5.34
N ILE A 67 23.11 4.16 -5.10
CA ILE A 67 22.38 2.96 -4.69
C ILE A 67 22.12 2.11 -5.93
N THR A 68 22.70 0.91 -5.97
CA THR A 68 22.55 -0.07 -7.05
C THR A 68 21.56 -1.18 -6.72
N ASP A 69 21.18 -1.30 -5.45
CA ASP A 69 20.27 -2.35 -4.98
C ASP A 69 18.83 -2.10 -5.45
N LYS A 70 18.15 -3.18 -5.81
CA LYS A 70 16.74 -3.12 -6.17
C LYS A 70 15.92 -2.74 -4.93
N GLY A 71 15.16 -1.66 -5.06
CA GLY A 71 14.26 -1.19 -4.01
C GLY A 71 13.05 -2.10 -3.79
N ILE A 72 12.66 -2.88 -4.81
CA ILE A 72 11.49 -3.76 -4.77
C ILE A 72 11.89 -5.20 -5.04
N GLU A 73 11.35 -6.09 -4.21
CA GLU A 73 11.43 -7.54 -4.38
C GLU A 73 10.03 -8.13 -4.35
N VAL A 74 9.75 -9.09 -5.24
CA VAL A 74 8.46 -9.77 -5.31
C VAL A 74 8.68 -11.25 -5.02
N ILE A 75 7.92 -11.77 -4.06
CA ILE A 75 7.94 -13.17 -3.64
C ILE A 75 6.56 -13.77 -3.92
N ASP A 76 6.53 -14.69 -4.86
CA ASP A 76 5.33 -15.46 -5.17
C ASP A 76 5.19 -16.63 -4.20
N VAL A 77 3.98 -16.85 -3.69
CA VAL A 77 3.63 -17.96 -2.78
C VAL A 77 2.44 -18.71 -3.34
N GLU A 78 2.45 -20.02 -3.23
CA GLU A 78 1.28 -20.83 -3.56
C GLU A 78 0.30 -20.85 -2.39
N GLY A 79 -0.45 -19.75 -2.22
CA GLY A 79 -1.37 -19.58 -1.11
C GLY A 79 -2.84 -19.67 -1.54
N THR A 80 -3.67 -20.14 -0.61
CA THR A 80 -5.12 -20.24 -0.78
C THR A 80 -5.83 -19.14 0.00
N TRP A 81 -6.71 -18.41 -0.69
CA TRP A 81 -7.52 -17.37 -0.07
C TRP A 81 -8.78 -17.93 0.60
N ASN A 82 -8.85 -17.84 1.91
CA ASN A 82 -10.05 -18.08 2.70
C ASN A 82 -10.20 -17.01 3.78
N GLN A 83 -10.54 -15.76 3.39
CA GLN A 83 -10.58 -14.56 4.23
C GLN A 83 -9.21 -14.11 4.74
N VAL A 84 -8.26 -15.01 4.80
CA VAL A 84 -6.84 -14.83 5.05
C VAL A 84 -6.04 -15.72 4.10
N ASN A 85 -4.75 -15.47 3.98
CA ASN A 85 -3.80 -16.27 3.24
C ASN A 85 -2.68 -16.69 4.20
N LYS A 86 -2.75 -17.92 4.68
CA LYS A 86 -1.82 -18.43 5.69
C LYS A 86 -0.40 -18.56 5.15
N GLU A 87 -0.28 -19.02 3.93
CA GLU A 87 1.00 -19.22 3.26
C GLU A 87 1.76 -17.89 3.08
N GLU A 88 1.04 -16.81 2.72
CA GLU A 88 1.63 -15.47 2.72
C GLU A 88 2.03 -15.03 4.14
N ALA A 89 1.19 -15.28 5.15
CA ALA A 89 1.49 -14.90 6.52
C ALA A 89 2.72 -15.62 7.08
N ASP A 90 2.84 -16.93 6.85
CA ASP A 90 4.01 -17.71 7.28
C ASP A 90 5.28 -17.21 6.56
N LYS A 91 5.20 -16.93 5.26
CA LYS A 91 6.33 -16.36 4.49
C LYS A 91 6.76 -14.99 5.00
N ILE A 92 5.80 -14.14 5.41
CA ILE A 92 6.10 -12.82 5.99
C ILE A 92 6.84 -12.94 7.32
N ILE A 93 6.47 -13.90 8.18
CA ILE A 93 7.21 -14.15 9.42
C ILE A 93 8.63 -14.63 9.11
N GLU A 94 8.81 -15.50 8.12
CA GLU A 94 10.13 -15.96 7.67
C GLU A 94 10.99 -14.78 7.19
N ILE A 95 10.43 -13.89 6.36
CA ILE A 95 11.09 -12.69 5.86
C ILE A 95 11.47 -11.76 7.03
N LEU A 96 10.56 -11.56 7.98
CA LEU A 96 10.83 -10.75 9.17
C LEU A 96 12.03 -11.30 9.95
N VAL A 97 12.04 -12.61 10.23
CA VAL A 97 13.13 -13.28 10.95
C VAL A 97 14.45 -13.20 10.18
N HIS A 98 14.42 -13.14 8.85
CA HIS A 98 15.63 -13.02 8.04
C HIS A 98 16.20 -11.59 8.05
N HIS A 99 15.34 -10.59 7.97
CA HIS A 99 15.75 -9.20 7.72
C HIS A 99 15.72 -8.26 8.94
N TYR A 100 15.21 -8.70 10.12
CA TYR A 100 15.04 -7.77 11.24
C TYR A 100 16.34 -7.11 11.73
N LYS A 101 17.51 -7.71 11.47
CA LYS A 101 18.81 -7.14 11.84
C LYS A 101 19.30 -6.04 10.89
N GLU A 102 18.85 -6.07 9.65
CA GLU A 102 19.31 -5.17 8.60
C GLU A 102 18.61 -3.81 8.61
N TYR A 103 17.37 -3.77 9.11
CA TYR A 103 16.52 -2.58 9.08
C TYR A 103 16.10 -2.17 10.49
N GLU A 104 16.16 -0.87 10.77
CA GLU A 104 15.76 -0.36 12.08
C GLU A 104 14.25 -0.47 12.27
N LYS A 105 13.47 0.03 11.31
CA LYS A 105 12.01 0.01 11.36
C LYS A 105 11.43 -0.82 10.24
N ILE A 106 10.66 -1.83 10.61
CA ILE A 106 9.96 -2.73 9.69
C ILE A 106 8.46 -2.51 9.79
N LEU A 107 7.84 -2.26 8.64
CA LEU A 107 6.41 -2.07 8.52
C LEU A 107 5.79 -3.18 7.69
N ILE A 108 4.90 -3.96 8.27
CA ILE A 108 4.16 -5.01 7.58
C ILE A 108 2.76 -4.47 7.27
N ILE A 109 2.41 -4.41 5.99
CA ILE A 109 1.14 -3.87 5.52
C ILE A 109 0.35 -4.98 4.85
N THR A 110 -0.88 -5.22 5.29
CA THR A 110 -1.79 -6.19 4.68
C THR A 110 -2.91 -5.49 3.91
N PHE A 111 -3.41 -6.13 2.87
CA PHE A 111 -4.48 -5.53 2.07
C PHE A 111 -5.87 -5.75 2.67
N ASN A 112 -5.99 -6.51 3.75
CA ASN A 112 -7.20 -6.60 4.55
C ASN A 112 -6.91 -6.76 6.05
N ALA A 113 -7.86 -6.38 6.91
CA ALA A 113 -7.69 -6.37 8.36
C ALA A 113 -7.58 -7.77 8.98
N ARG A 114 -8.18 -8.81 8.37
CA ARG A 114 -8.09 -10.18 8.92
C ARG A 114 -6.69 -10.76 8.77
N GLN A 115 -6.01 -10.39 7.69
CA GLN A 115 -4.62 -10.79 7.47
C GLN A 115 -3.67 -10.14 8.48
N SER A 116 -3.90 -8.85 8.83
CA SER A 116 -3.10 -8.22 9.89
C SER A 116 -3.31 -8.91 11.24
N GLN A 117 -4.55 -9.23 11.58
CA GLN A 117 -4.86 -9.97 12.81
C GLN A 117 -4.21 -11.36 12.84
N LEU A 118 -4.20 -12.08 11.71
CA LEU A 118 -3.50 -13.36 11.60
C LEU A 118 -2.00 -13.20 11.86
N LEU A 119 -1.36 -12.18 11.28
CA LEU A 119 0.06 -11.92 11.48
C LEU A 119 0.39 -11.53 12.93
N GLU A 120 -0.44 -10.71 13.57
CA GLU A 120 -0.32 -10.38 15.00
C GLU A 120 -0.39 -11.64 15.87
N ASN A 121 -1.36 -12.52 15.60
CA ASN A 121 -1.49 -13.80 16.32
C ASN A 121 -0.26 -14.70 16.11
N LEU A 122 0.26 -14.78 14.88
CA LEU A 122 1.48 -15.55 14.58
C LEU A 122 2.72 -14.97 15.28
N LEU A 123 2.86 -13.65 15.40
CA LEU A 123 3.94 -13.06 16.18
C LEU A 123 3.87 -13.44 17.65
N ILE A 124 2.67 -13.46 18.24
CA ILE A 124 2.47 -13.88 19.63
C ILE A 124 2.78 -15.38 19.80
N GLU A 125 2.24 -16.22 18.92
CA GLU A 125 2.42 -17.68 18.97
C GLU A 125 3.91 -18.06 18.82
N LYS A 126 4.60 -17.46 17.86
CA LYS A 126 6.01 -17.75 17.56
C LYS A 126 6.99 -16.95 18.44
N ASN A 127 6.53 -16.11 19.35
CA ASN A 127 7.39 -15.24 20.18
C ASN A 127 8.46 -16.01 20.95
N SER A 128 8.16 -17.22 21.44
CA SER A 128 9.13 -18.07 22.13
C SER A 128 10.29 -18.54 21.25
N THR A 129 10.12 -18.55 19.92
CA THR A 129 11.13 -18.97 18.94
C THR A 129 12.02 -17.82 18.47
N PHE A 130 11.65 -16.58 18.76
CA PHE A 130 12.40 -15.40 18.37
C PHE A 130 13.58 -15.16 19.33
N ASP A 131 14.66 -14.64 18.81
CA ASP A 131 15.77 -14.18 19.66
C ASP A 131 15.42 -12.88 20.40
N ASP A 132 16.23 -12.53 21.41
CA ASP A 132 15.95 -11.39 22.28
C ASP A 132 15.98 -10.05 21.52
N GLN A 133 16.75 -9.97 20.44
CA GLN A 133 16.85 -8.78 19.61
C GLN A 133 15.54 -8.51 18.82
N LEU A 134 14.93 -9.55 18.27
CA LEU A 134 13.65 -9.43 17.57
C LEU A 134 12.52 -9.11 18.55
N LYS A 135 12.51 -9.75 19.73
CA LYS A 135 11.55 -9.45 20.79
C LYS A 135 11.63 -7.97 21.21
N GLU A 136 12.84 -7.47 21.45
CA GLU A 136 13.06 -6.07 21.80
C GLU A 136 12.56 -5.11 20.70
N LYS A 137 12.78 -5.44 19.42
CA LYS A 137 12.25 -4.64 18.30
C LYS A 137 10.72 -4.60 18.27
N ILE A 138 10.07 -5.72 18.55
CA ILE A 138 8.61 -5.82 18.62
C ILE A 138 8.10 -4.98 19.78
N GLU A 139 8.67 -5.11 20.98
CA GLU A 139 8.30 -4.35 22.17
C GLU A 139 8.48 -2.83 21.99
N LYS A 140 9.54 -2.41 21.28
CA LYS A 140 9.81 -1.00 20.98
C LYS A 140 8.98 -0.44 19.82
N ASN A 141 8.04 -1.19 19.26
CA ASN A 141 7.25 -0.83 18.08
C ASN A 141 8.12 -0.51 16.84
N ASN A 142 9.29 -1.15 16.72
CA ASN A 142 10.11 -1.08 15.51
C ASN A 142 9.71 -2.13 14.47
N VAL A 143 8.84 -3.07 14.85
CA VAL A 143 8.07 -3.94 13.95
C VAL A 143 6.60 -3.59 14.12
N VAL A 144 5.97 -3.06 13.08
CA VAL A 144 4.58 -2.62 13.10
C VAL A 144 3.77 -3.38 12.06
N ILE A 145 2.66 -3.98 12.46
CA ILE A 145 1.68 -4.58 11.56
C ILE A 145 0.49 -3.64 11.42
N THR A 146 0.04 -3.43 10.20
CA THR A 146 -1.12 -2.57 9.90
C THR A 146 -1.81 -3.04 8.62
N ASN A 147 -2.92 -2.41 8.28
CA ASN A 147 -3.63 -2.68 7.03
C ASN A 147 -3.75 -1.41 6.17
N LEU A 148 -4.28 -1.54 4.94
CA LEU A 148 -4.42 -0.43 3.99
C LEU A 148 -5.20 0.78 4.52
N GLU A 149 -6.14 0.57 5.45
CA GLU A 149 -6.99 1.65 5.96
C GLU A 149 -6.29 2.45 7.06
N ASN A 150 -5.38 1.80 7.82
CA ASN A 150 -4.73 2.36 9.01
C ASN A 150 -3.26 2.74 8.78
N VAL A 151 -2.72 2.51 7.58
CA VAL A 151 -1.28 2.70 7.29
C VAL A 151 -0.86 4.17 7.21
N GLN A 152 -1.81 5.10 7.10
CA GLN A 152 -1.50 6.52 6.97
C GLN A 152 -0.70 7.04 8.19
N GLY A 153 0.39 7.74 7.92
CA GLY A 153 1.29 8.26 8.97
C GLY A 153 2.44 7.31 9.34
N ASN A 154 2.32 6.01 9.04
CA ASN A 154 3.41 5.06 9.25
C ASN A 154 4.45 5.11 8.11
N GLU A 155 5.68 4.70 8.41
CA GLU A 155 6.75 4.48 7.43
C GLU A 155 7.72 3.45 7.99
N GLY A 156 8.47 2.77 7.12
CA GLY A 156 9.49 1.79 7.49
C GLY A 156 10.69 1.84 6.56
N ASP A 157 11.86 1.46 7.07
CA ASP A 157 13.04 1.27 6.24
C ASP A 157 12.81 0.06 5.32
N LEU A 158 12.30 -1.03 5.89
CA LEU A 158 11.73 -2.17 5.16
C LEU A 158 10.20 -2.14 5.27
N VAL A 159 9.53 -2.24 4.13
CA VAL A 159 8.07 -2.48 4.06
C VAL A 159 7.83 -3.87 3.47
N ILE A 160 7.07 -4.70 4.18
CA ILE A 160 6.62 -6.01 3.69
C ILE A 160 5.12 -5.90 3.39
N LEU A 161 4.74 -6.06 2.13
CA LEU A 161 3.34 -6.03 1.71
C LEU A 161 2.80 -7.46 1.58
N SER A 162 1.72 -7.78 2.29
CA SER A 162 0.89 -8.95 2.00
C SER A 162 -0.26 -8.55 1.10
N VAL A 163 -0.29 -9.06 -0.11
CA VAL A 163 -1.43 -8.87 -1.01
C VAL A 163 -2.67 -9.53 -0.44
N SER A 164 -2.49 -10.61 0.31
CA SER A 164 -3.51 -11.35 1.07
C SER A 164 -4.49 -12.11 0.20
N TYR A 165 -4.90 -11.55 -0.95
CA TYR A 165 -5.86 -12.15 -1.86
C TYR A 165 -5.22 -13.20 -2.76
N GLY A 166 -5.99 -14.22 -3.14
CA GLY A 166 -5.55 -15.32 -3.99
C GLY A 166 -6.74 -16.11 -4.53
N LYS A 167 -6.45 -17.27 -5.11
CA LYS A 167 -7.46 -18.25 -5.50
C LYS A 167 -8.05 -18.89 -4.25
N ASN A 168 -9.37 -19.12 -4.27
CA ASN A 168 -10.03 -19.92 -3.22
C ASN A 168 -9.74 -21.43 -3.43
N SER A 169 -10.29 -22.28 -2.57
CA SER A 169 -10.18 -23.75 -2.69
C SER A 169 -10.64 -24.32 -4.04
N ASP A 170 -11.50 -23.60 -4.74
CA ASP A 170 -12.02 -24.01 -6.06
C ASP A 170 -11.16 -23.48 -7.21
N GLY A 171 -10.02 -22.84 -6.92
CA GLY A 171 -9.12 -22.25 -7.90
C GLY A 171 -9.65 -20.92 -8.51
N VAL A 172 -10.68 -20.32 -7.92
CA VAL A 172 -11.34 -19.12 -8.44
C VAL A 172 -10.90 -17.87 -7.66
N VAL A 173 -10.54 -16.81 -8.38
CA VAL A 173 -10.34 -15.49 -7.81
C VAL A 173 -11.65 -14.70 -7.82
N ARG A 174 -12.09 -14.25 -6.64
CA ARG A 174 -13.21 -13.33 -6.53
C ARG A 174 -12.69 -11.90 -6.67
N ASN A 175 -13.28 -11.12 -7.58
CA ASN A 175 -12.89 -9.71 -7.80
C ASN A 175 -13.40 -8.75 -6.70
N ASN A 176 -13.42 -9.21 -5.46
CA ASN A 176 -13.73 -8.41 -4.29
C ASN A 176 -12.46 -8.25 -3.45
N PHE A 177 -11.77 -7.13 -3.62
CA PHE A 177 -10.52 -6.80 -2.94
C PHE A 177 -10.75 -5.77 -1.81
N GLY A 178 -11.92 -5.82 -1.18
CA GLY A 178 -12.26 -4.98 -0.02
C GLY A 178 -11.98 -3.49 -0.25
N PRO A 179 -11.14 -2.85 0.59
CA PRO A 179 -10.86 -1.41 0.51
C PRO A 179 -10.34 -0.93 -0.85
N LEU A 180 -9.72 -1.83 -1.64
CA LEU A 180 -9.22 -1.49 -2.98
C LEU A 180 -10.33 -1.31 -4.02
N ASN A 181 -11.49 -1.93 -3.83
CA ASN A 181 -12.62 -1.78 -4.75
C ASN A 181 -13.49 -0.56 -4.43
N SER A 182 -13.39 -0.02 -3.22
CA SER A 182 -14.18 1.13 -2.79
C SER A 182 -13.63 2.46 -3.34
N LYS A 183 -14.42 3.52 -3.24
CA LYS A 183 -13.98 4.88 -3.58
C LYS A 183 -12.68 5.20 -2.83
N GLY A 184 -11.70 5.77 -3.51
CA GLY A 184 -10.38 6.04 -2.93
C GLY A 184 -9.44 4.81 -2.80
N GLY A 185 -9.79 3.65 -3.36
CA GLY A 185 -8.96 2.44 -3.29
C GLY A 185 -7.56 2.62 -3.87
N SER A 186 -7.43 3.32 -5.00
CA SER A 186 -6.13 3.66 -5.59
C SER A 186 -5.30 4.58 -4.69
N ASN A 187 -5.93 5.49 -3.94
CA ASN A 187 -5.24 6.36 -2.99
C ASN A 187 -4.72 5.55 -1.80
N ARG A 188 -5.50 4.59 -1.27
CA ARG A 188 -5.04 3.69 -0.20
C ARG A 188 -3.85 2.85 -0.65
N LEU A 189 -3.92 2.28 -1.86
CA LEU A 189 -2.80 1.57 -2.45
C LEU A 189 -1.57 2.47 -2.56
N ASN A 190 -1.73 3.68 -3.09
CA ASN A 190 -0.66 4.67 -3.21
C ASN A 190 -0.02 4.99 -1.85
N VAL A 191 -0.83 5.21 -0.82
CA VAL A 191 -0.33 5.45 0.54
C VAL A 191 0.53 4.27 1.00
N ALA A 192 0.07 3.03 0.85
CA ALA A 192 0.80 1.83 1.28
C ALA A 192 2.14 1.65 0.55
N ILE A 193 2.14 1.72 -0.78
CA ILE A 193 3.35 1.49 -1.60
C ILE A 193 4.38 2.62 -1.51
N THR A 194 4.00 3.77 -0.97
CA THR A 194 4.93 4.90 -0.73
C THR A 194 5.44 4.97 0.71
N ARG A 195 5.25 3.92 1.51
CA ARG A 195 5.71 3.88 2.91
C ARG A 195 7.15 3.42 3.08
N ALA A 196 7.72 2.77 2.07
CA ALA A 196 9.09 2.28 2.12
C ALA A 196 10.11 3.39 1.90
N ARG A 197 11.15 3.38 2.74
CA ARG A 197 12.33 4.27 2.59
C ARG A 197 13.41 3.59 1.77
N SER A 198 13.81 2.37 2.14
CA SER A 198 14.96 1.68 1.54
C SER A 198 14.54 0.47 0.71
N LYS A 199 13.66 -0.39 1.23
CA LYS A 199 13.29 -1.66 0.61
C LYS A 199 11.80 -1.95 0.76
N MET A 200 11.22 -2.56 -0.27
CA MET A 200 9.88 -3.13 -0.25
C MET A 200 9.93 -4.59 -0.70
N ILE A 201 9.32 -5.48 0.08
CA ILE A 201 9.13 -6.88 -0.30
C ILE A 201 7.62 -7.12 -0.45
N ILE A 202 7.20 -7.55 -1.63
CA ILE A 202 5.79 -7.82 -1.94
C ILE A 202 5.61 -9.33 -1.93
N VAL A 203 4.80 -9.83 -0.99
CA VAL A 203 4.43 -11.25 -0.90
C VAL A 203 3.03 -11.41 -1.48
N LYS A 204 2.87 -12.28 -2.47
CA LYS A 204 1.61 -12.43 -3.18
C LYS A 204 1.34 -13.86 -3.65
N SER A 205 0.05 -14.20 -3.69
CA SER A 205 -0.50 -15.43 -4.28
C SER A 205 -1.46 -15.12 -5.43
N LEU A 206 -1.58 -13.84 -5.79
CA LEU A 206 -2.46 -13.33 -6.82
C LEU A 206 -1.65 -12.74 -7.96
N TYR A 207 -2.03 -13.05 -9.19
CA TYR A 207 -1.38 -12.52 -10.39
C TYR A 207 -2.32 -11.60 -11.16
N GLY A 208 -1.77 -10.62 -11.86
CA GLY A 208 -2.55 -9.68 -12.66
C GLY A 208 -3.47 -10.37 -13.68
N ASN A 209 -3.05 -11.52 -14.22
CA ASN A 209 -3.86 -12.30 -15.18
C ASN A 209 -5.06 -13.00 -14.52
N ASP A 210 -5.03 -13.23 -13.22
CA ASP A 210 -6.15 -13.82 -12.47
C ASP A 210 -7.30 -12.81 -12.28
N ILE A 211 -7.02 -11.50 -12.37
CA ILE A 211 -8.02 -10.44 -12.21
C ILE A 211 -8.73 -10.19 -13.53
N LYS A 212 -10.02 -10.54 -13.59
CA LYS A 212 -10.87 -10.32 -14.77
C LYS A 212 -11.45 -8.91 -14.72
N VAL A 213 -10.86 -7.99 -15.48
CA VAL A 213 -11.28 -6.55 -15.49
C VAL A 213 -12.35 -6.27 -16.57
N ALA A 214 -12.62 -7.21 -17.48
CA ALA A 214 -13.46 -6.98 -18.68
C ALA A 214 -14.86 -6.38 -18.42
N ASN A 215 -15.40 -6.47 -17.21
CA ASN A 215 -16.70 -5.91 -16.82
C ASN A 215 -16.61 -4.96 -15.60
N VAL A 216 -15.41 -4.53 -15.21
CA VAL A 216 -15.23 -3.69 -14.01
C VAL A 216 -14.92 -2.27 -14.46
N ASN A 217 -15.94 -1.40 -14.48
CA ASN A 217 -15.76 0.05 -14.63
C ASN A 217 -15.01 0.68 -13.44
N ASN A 218 -14.35 -0.14 -12.63
CA ASN A 218 -13.64 0.31 -11.44
C ASN A 218 -12.17 0.57 -11.76
N LYS A 219 -11.83 1.86 -11.90
CA LYS A 219 -10.45 2.32 -12.13
C LYS A 219 -9.46 1.80 -11.07
N ASN A 220 -9.92 1.62 -9.83
CA ASN A 220 -9.09 1.12 -8.73
C ASN A 220 -8.64 -0.32 -8.98
N ALA A 221 -9.54 -1.19 -9.46
CA ALA A 221 -9.21 -2.58 -9.81
C ALA A 221 -8.20 -2.66 -10.97
N ILE A 222 -8.28 -1.73 -11.93
CA ILE A 222 -7.32 -1.63 -13.03
C ILE A 222 -5.92 -1.25 -12.50
N ILE A 223 -5.84 -0.28 -11.60
CA ILE A 223 -4.59 0.15 -10.99
C ILE A 223 -4.00 -0.98 -10.14
N PHE A 224 -4.83 -1.67 -9.35
CA PHE A 224 -4.41 -2.82 -8.57
C PHE A 224 -3.88 -3.96 -9.45
N LYS A 225 -4.61 -4.31 -10.53
CA LYS A 225 -4.15 -5.30 -11.52
C LYS A 225 -2.78 -4.97 -12.13
N LYS A 226 -2.48 -3.70 -12.33
CA LYS A 226 -1.19 -3.24 -12.86
C LYS A 226 -0.08 -3.29 -11.81
N PHE A 227 -0.45 -3.22 -10.53
CA PHE A 227 0.50 -3.26 -9.43
C PHE A 227 1.01 -4.67 -9.17
N ILE A 228 0.14 -5.68 -9.22
CA ILE A 228 0.47 -7.10 -8.99
C ILE A 228 0.78 -7.84 -10.29
#